data_32cecfb96f2e6b87106682d1999db9bd
#
_entry.id   32cecfb96f2e6b87106682d1999db9bd
#
_cell.length_a   1.000
_cell.length_b   1.000
_cell.length_c   1.000
_cell.angle_alpha   90.00
_cell.angle_beta   90.00
_cell.angle_gamma   90.00
#
_symmetry.space_group_name_H-M   'P 1'
#
loop_
_entity.id
_entity.type
_entity.pdbx_description
1 polymer ?
#
loop_
_entity_poly.entity_id
_entity_poly.type
_entity_poly.pdbx_seq_one_letter_code
_entity_poly.pdbx_strand_id
1 'polypeptide(L)'
;MSIFRTFLYLLSFGLVVACTEQHEQSAERYEHAAKGAFASALSHDGKYSLISSIHHGVALWDNQQQVLKYQWFQQQAQDSLVHTVAISYDNSHAVTAEKSTFAVWDISTGENTGYYKIHASTIRDIAISNQGRSVLYGRADGVVVYLDLETGRRIEFLGHQEKVNVVDLSPNGHYAISGSNDYVAYFWDTRTGQVIHRFNHPTRVTQVALDPQGRYAFTADSMKQANVWQLTTGDLVSKLAYIARQKIFTAVRFNDQGTLIATGSPNRLVDLWQLDSGKKLQTWQVLPREGSRPK
;
A
#
# COMPACT_ATOMS: atom_id res chain seq x y z
N MET A 1 53.83 35.10 -54.80
CA MET A 1 54.10 34.55 -53.42
C MET A 1 52.98 35.01 -52.55
N SER A 2 51.97 34.17 -52.38
CA SER A 2 50.78 34.47 -51.57
C SER A 2 50.54 33.23 -50.69
N ILE A 3 50.61 33.45 -49.38
CA ILE A 3 50.44 32.41 -48.34
C ILE A 3 48.97 32.37 -47.95
N PHE A 4 48.28 31.29 -48.32
CA PHE A 4 46.91 30.98 -47.85
C PHE A 4 47.00 30.48 -46.39
N ARG A 5 46.38 31.19 -45.47
CA ARG A 5 46.12 30.74 -44.11
C ARG A 5 44.74 30.10 -44.04
N THR A 6 44.70 28.77 -43.95
CA THR A 6 43.49 28.00 -43.73
C THR A 6 43.17 28.01 -42.23
N PHE A 7 42.03 28.61 -41.82
CA PHE A 7 41.48 28.55 -40.47
C PHE A 7 40.65 27.26 -40.34
N LEU A 8 41.11 26.36 -39.52
CA LEU A 8 40.38 25.14 -39.17
C LEU A 8 39.49 25.44 -37.99
N TYR A 9 38.15 25.55 -38.19
CA TYR A 9 37.15 25.60 -37.11
C TYR A 9 36.89 24.19 -36.62
N LEU A 10 37.38 23.85 -35.40
CA LEU A 10 36.97 22.69 -34.65
C LEU A 10 35.58 22.97 -34.02
N LEU A 11 34.53 22.45 -34.62
CA LEU A 11 33.20 22.35 -34.01
C LEU A 11 33.24 21.22 -32.94
N SER A 12 33.39 21.58 -31.68
CA SER A 12 33.17 20.65 -30.58
C SER A 12 31.65 20.40 -30.42
N PHE A 13 31.17 19.30 -30.98
CA PHE A 13 29.84 18.77 -30.71
C PHE A 13 29.86 18.19 -29.30
N GLY A 14 29.38 18.97 -28.33
CA GLY A 14 29.07 18.48 -26.99
C GLY A 14 27.91 17.49 -27.08
N LEU A 15 28.21 16.21 -26.96
CA LEU A 15 27.19 15.18 -26.72
C LEU A 15 26.56 15.45 -25.35
N VAL A 16 25.38 16.10 -25.37
CA VAL A 16 24.48 16.11 -24.21
C VAL A 16 23.92 14.71 -24.08
N VAL A 17 24.58 13.88 -23.29
CA VAL A 17 23.99 12.62 -22.82
C VAL A 17 22.87 13.00 -21.87
N ALA A 18 21.64 13.14 -22.40
CA ALA A 18 20.45 13.15 -21.59
C ALA A 18 20.38 11.78 -20.92
N CYS A 19 20.64 11.71 -19.61
CA CYS A 19 20.31 10.56 -18.80
C CYS A 19 18.78 10.42 -18.79
N THR A 20 18.23 9.75 -19.79
CA THR A 20 16.88 9.19 -19.70
C THR A 20 16.97 8.01 -18.73
N GLU A 21 16.37 8.13 -17.54
CA GLU A 21 16.15 6.96 -16.70
C GLU A 21 15.41 5.91 -17.55
N GLN A 22 16.11 4.84 -17.92
CA GLN A 22 15.49 3.72 -18.62
C GLN A 22 14.61 3.01 -17.60
N HIS A 23 13.29 3.17 -17.73
CA HIS A 23 12.32 2.40 -16.95
C HIS A 23 12.12 1.06 -17.65
N GLU A 24 12.35 -0.03 -16.95
CA GLU A 24 12.00 -1.36 -17.46
C GLU A 24 10.48 -1.47 -17.58
N GLN A 25 10.01 -2.03 -18.69
CA GLN A 25 8.60 -2.32 -18.90
C GLN A 25 8.25 -3.64 -18.25
N SER A 26 6.99 -3.78 -17.80
CA SER A 26 6.48 -5.03 -17.26
C SER A 26 6.55 -6.13 -18.32
N ALA A 27 7.04 -7.32 -17.93
CA ALA A 27 7.15 -8.47 -18.84
C ALA A 27 5.78 -9.01 -19.29
N GLU A 28 4.77 -8.89 -18.42
CA GLU A 28 3.41 -9.38 -18.65
C GLU A 28 2.37 -8.35 -18.17
N ARG A 29 1.22 -8.35 -18.83
CA ARG A 29 0.11 -7.43 -18.52
C ARG A 29 -1.21 -8.17 -18.57
N TYR A 30 -1.98 -8.04 -17.48
CA TYR A 30 -3.34 -8.58 -17.39
C TYR A 30 -4.32 -7.44 -17.07
N GLU A 31 -5.47 -7.43 -17.77
CA GLU A 31 -6.55 -6.48 -17.53
C GLU A 31 -7.65 -7.15 -16.69
N HIS A 32 -7.69 -6.82 -15.40
CA HIS A 32 -8.65 -7.39 -14.46
C HIS A 32 -9.91 -6.55 -14.26
N ALA A 33 -9.92 -5.29 -14.68
CA ALA A 33 -11.07 -4.39 -14.52
C ALA A 33 -11.24 -3.45 -15.71
N ALA A 34 -12.33 -3.64 -16.46
CA ALA A 34 -12.62 -2.86 -17.66
C ALA A 34 -13.09 -1.42 -17.38
N LYS A 35 -13.66 -1.12 -16.22
CA LYS A 35 -14.33 0.16 -15.91
C LYS A 35 -13.73 0.93 -14.72
N GLY A 36 -12.45 0.71 -14.42
CA GLY A 36 -11.77 1.35 -13.30
C GLY A 36 -11.90 0.57 -11.98
N ALA A 37 -10.87 0.69 -11.16
CA ALA A 37 -10.78 0.08 -9.84
C ALA A 37 -10.73 1.18 -8.77
N PHE A 38 -11.39 0.96 -7.62
CA PHE A 38 -11.33 1.85 -6.46
C PHE A 38 -10.25 1.42 -5.47
N ALA A 39 -10.15 0.12 -5.25
CA ALA A 39 -9.19 -0.48 -4.35
C ALA A 39 -8.64 -1.75 -4.96
N SER A 40 -7.40 -2.06 -4.63
CA SER A 40 -6.76 -3.31 -5.02
C SER A 40 -5.80 -3.78 -3.94
N ALA A 41 -5.69 -5.09 -3.78
CA ALA A 41 -4.68 -5.74 -2.96
C ALA A 41 -4.07 -6.91 -3.73
N LEU A 42 -2.79 -7.13 -3.51
CA LEU A 42 -2.06 -8.28 -4.02
C LEU A 42 -1.73 -9.20 -2.85
N SER A 43 -1.92 -10.50 -3.01
CA SER A 43 -1.49 -11.49 -2.01
C SER A 43 0.03 -11.46 -1.84
N HIS A 44 0.52 -11.90 -0.68
CA HIS A 44 1.94 -11.84 -0.36
C HIS A 44 2.80 -12.65 -1.34
N ASP A 45 2.32 -13.81 -1.76
CA ASP A 45 2.97 -14.69 -2.74
C ASP A 45 2.73 -14.27 -4.20
N GLY A 46 1.97 -13.20 -4.45
CA GLY A 46 1.60 -12.73 -5.78
C GLY A 46 0.56 -13.57 -6.51
N LYS A 47 0.05 -14.65 -5.88
CA LYS A 47 -0.89 -15.58 -6.50
C LYS A 47 -2.26 -14.97 -6.74
N TYR A 48 -2.75 -14.11 -5.84
CA TYR A 48 -4.09 -13.54 -5.92
C TYR A 48 -4.05 -12.03 -6.05
N SER A 49 -4.91 -11.49 -6.92
CA SER A 49 -5.23 -10.07 -7.01
C SER A 49 -6.69 -9.83 -6.65
N LEU A 50 -6.91 -8.97 -5.66
CA LEU A 50 -8.24 -8.56 -5.21
C LEU A 50 -8.51 -7.15 -5.72
N ILE A 51 -9.60 -6.97 -6.48
CA ILE A 51 -9.90 -5.70 -7.16
C ILE A 51 -11.36 -5.33 -6.96
N SER A 52 -11.60 -4.16 -6.41
CA SER A 52 -12.92 -3.56 -6.28
C SER A 52 -13.23 -2.67 -7.48
N SER A 53 -14.43 -2.78 -8.05
CA SER A 53 -14.92 -1.92 -9.12
C SER A 53 -16.37 -1.48 -8.93
N ILE A 54 -16.79 -0.38 -9.57
CA ILE A 54 -18.10 0.27 -9.31
C ILE A 54 -19.31 -0.64 -9.58
N HIS A 55 -19.24 -1.46 -10.61
CA HIS A 55 -20.42 -2.20 -11.07
C HIS A 55 -20.29 -3.72 -10.96
N HIS A 56 -19.12 -4.19 -10.49
CA HIS A 56 -18.82 -5.62 -10.50
C HIS A 56 -18.42 -6.14 -9.11
N GLY A 57 -18.69 -5.35 -8.04
CA GLY A 57 -18.29 -5.73 -6.68
C GLY A 57 -16.78 -5.88 -6.54
N VAL A 58 -16.36 -6.93 -5.85
CA VAL A 58 -14.95 -7.24 -5.63
C VAL A 58 -14.61 -8.56 -6.31
N ALA A 59 -13.64 -8.51 -7.21
CA ALA A 59 -13.16 -9.67 -7.98
C ALA A 59 -11.86 -10.19 -7.38
N LEU A 60 -11.81 -11.48 -7.06
CA LEU A 60 -10.59 -12.20 -6.71
C LEU A 60 -10.09 -12.99 -7.93
N TRP A 61 -8.90 -12.64 -8.39
CA TRP A 61 -8.25 -13.29 -9.52
C TRP A 61 -7.13 -14.21 -9.06
N ASP A 62 -7.04 -15.39 -9.67
CA ASP A 62 -5.84 -16.23 -9.61
C ASP A 62 -4.90 -15.79 -10.72
N ASN A 63 -3.77 -15.16 -10.35
CA ASN A 63 -2.80 -14.62 -11.29
C ASN A 63 -1.99 -15.70 -12.00
N GLN A 64 -1.83 -16.90 -11.38
CA GLN A 64 -1.09 -18.02 -11.98
C GLN A 64 -1.92 -18.70 -13.06
N GLN A 65 -3.21 -18.88 -12.79
CA GLN A 65 -4.14 -19.50 -13.74
C GLN A 65 -4.79 -18.49 -14.68
N GLN A 66 -4.65 -17.18 -14.39
CA GLN A 66 -5.25 -16.06 -15.14
C GLN A 66 -6.78 -16.13 -15.24
N VAL A 67 -7.42 -16.61 -14.16
CA VAL A 67 -8.87 -16.76 -14.10
C VAL A 67 -9.48 -15.97 -12.96
N LEU A 68 -10.71 -15.51 -13.17
CA LEU A 68 -11.55 -14.99 -12.09
C LEU A 68 -11.93 -16.17 -11.18
N LYS A 69 -11.44 -16.12 -9.93
CA LYS A 69 -11.71 -17.19 -8.95
C LYS A 69 -13.05 -16.97 -8.28
N TYR A 70 -13.30 -15.76 -7.75
CA TYR A 70 -14.56 -15.39 -7.11
C TYR A 70 -14.94 -13.95 -7.44
N GLN A 71 -16.26 -13.69 -7.36
CA GLN A 71 -16.82 -12.35 -7.42
C GLN A 71 -17.71 -12.14 -6.21
N TRP A 72 -17.37 -11.18 -5.36
CA TRP A 72 -18.03 -10.92 -4.10
C TRP A 72 -18.85 -9.63 -4.11
N PHE A 73 -20.00 -9.67 -3.44
CA PHE A 73 -20.85 -8.50 -3.22
C PHE A 73 -21.19 -8.43 -1.74
N GLN A 74 -20.95 -7.31 -1.09
CA GLN A 74 -21.30 -7.12 0.33
C GLN A 74 -22.80 -6.90 0.53
N GLN A 75 -23.46 -6.29 -0.47
CA GLN A 75 -24.91 -6.04 -0.51
C GLN A 75 -25.42 -6.33 -1.92
N GLN A 76 -26.72 -6.08 -2.18
CA GLN A 76 -27.24 -6.23 -3.52
C GLN A 76 -26.45 -5.38 -4.52
N ALA A 77 -26.10 -5.97 -5.65
CA ALA A 77 -25.02 -5.59 -6.59
C ALA A 77 -24.99 -4.15 -7.10
N GLN A 78 -26.01 -3.33 -6.89
CA GLN A 78 -26.10 -1.97 -7.45
C GLN A 78 -25.58 -0.87 -6.53
N ASP A 79 -25.45 -1.11 -5.21
CA ASP A 79 -25.13 -0.07 -4.22
C ASP A 79 -23.82 -0.30 -3.44
N SER A 80 -23.10 -1.39 -3.74
CA SER A 80 -21.89 -1.78 -3.02
C SER A 80 -20.66 -1.04 -3.56
N LEU A 81 -20.19 -0.03 -2.82
CA LEU A 81 -18.94 0.68 -3.14
C LEU A 81 -17.82 0.34 -2.15
N VAL A 82 -17.15 -0.76 -2.40
CA VAL A 82 -15.96 -1.15 -1.64
C VAL A 82 -14.79 -0.24 -2.02
N HIS A 83 -14.28 0.52 -1.07
CA HIS A 83 -13.22 1.52 -1.29
C HIS A 83 -11.88 1.13 -0.67
N THR A 84 -11.82 0.11 0.16
CA THR A 84 -10.57 -0.48 0.66
C THR A 84 -10.69 -1.99 0.79
N VAL A 85 -9.61 -2.69 0.48
CA VAL A 85 -9.51 -4.14 0.51
C VAL A 85 -8.14 -4.56 1.03
N ALA A 86 -8.06 -5.69 1.72
CA ALA A 86 -6.79 -6.30 2.11
C ALA A 86 -6.87 -7.82 2.03
N ILE A 87 -5.71 -8.45 1.88
CA ILE A 87 -5.52 -9.91 1.93
C ILE A 87 -4.60 -10.20 3.12
N SER A 88 -4.91 -11.23 3.91
CA SER A 88 -4.06 -11.69 5.00
C SER A 88 -2.69 -12.15 4.48
N TYR A 89 -1.66 -12.02 5.31
CA TYR A 89 -0.30 -12.37 4.89
C TYR A 89 -0.15 -13.85 4.49
N ASP A 90 -0.88 -14.75 5.14
CA ASP A 90 -0.92 -16.19 4.81
C ASP A 90 -1.81 -16.53 3.60
N ASN A 91 -2.40 -15.52 2.95
CA ASN A 91 -3.30 -15.64 1.80
C ASN A 91 -4.57 -16.47 2.05
N SER A 92 -4.93 -16.69 3.30
CA SER A 92 -6.11 -17.49 3.67
C SER A 92 -7.41 -16.71 3.60
N HIS A 93 -7.38 -15.41 3.95
CA HIS A 93 -8.57 -14.57 4.05
C HIS A 93 -8.40 -13.22 3.36
N ALA A 94 -9.51 -12.64 2.95
CA ALA A 94 -9.59 -11.28 2.46
C ALA A 94 -10.61 -10.48 3.26
N VAL A 95 -10.38 -9.18 3.36
CA VAL A 95 -11.34 -8.23 3.92
C VAL A 95 -11.67 -7.16 2.88
N THR A 96 -12.95 -6.83 2.79
CA THR A 96 -13.49 -5.78 1.91
C THR A 96 -14.25 -4.78 2.75
N ALA A 97 -14.06 -3.48 2.55
CA ALA A 97 -14.76 -2.48 3.34
C ALA A 97 -15.38 -1.37 2.48
N GLU A 98 -16.61 -1.06 2.83
CA GLU A 98 -17.36 0.14 2.48
C GLU A 98 -17.19 1.20 3.57
N LYS A 99 -17.86 2.33 3.44
CA LYS A 99 -17.76 3.42 4.42
C LYS A 99 -18.16 3.00 5.85
N SER A 100 -19.19 2.16 5.99
CA SER A 100 -19.75 1.81 7.29
C SER A 100 -19.90 0.30 7.53
N THR A 101 -19.39 -0.51 6.62
CA THR A 101 -19.48 -1.98 6.71
C THR A 101 -18.16 -2.61 6.25
N PHE A 102 -17.87 -3.79 6.76
CA PHE A 102 -16.84 -4.64 6.17
C PHE A 102 -17.26 -6.10 6.19
N ALA A 103 -16.72 -6.87 5.26
CA ALA A 103 -16.94 -8.31 5.15
C ALA A 103 -15.60 -9.06 5.09
N VAL A 104 -15.59 -10.24 5.68
CA VAL A 104 -14.43 -11.16 5.68
C VAL A 104 -14.77 -12.37 4.83
N TRP A 105 -13.81 -12.81 4.03
CA TRP A 105 -13.96 -13.85 3.03
C TRP A 105 -12.86 -14.89 3.16
N ASP A 106 -13.22 -16.17 3.13
CA ASP A 106 -12.27 -17.26 2.98
C ASP A 106 -11.85 -17.39 1.50
N ILE A 107 -10.54 -17.27 1.21
CA ILE A 107 -10.01 -17.31 -0.16
C ILE A 107 -10.07 -18.72 -0.76
N SER A 108 -10.07 -19.76 0.07
CA SER A 108 -10.11 -21.14 -0.41
C SER A 108 -11.50 -21.54 -0.90
N THR A 109 -12.53 -21.20 -0.14
CA THR A 109 -13.94 -21.54 -0.42
C THR A 109 -14.70 -20.45 -1.16
N GLY A 110 -14.28 -19.18 -1.01
CA GLY A 110 -15.00 -18.01 -1.51
C GLY A 110 -16.15 -17.57 -0.62
N GLU A 111 -16.36 -18.22 0.52
CA GLU A 111 -17.48 -17.96 1.41
C GLU A 111 -17.26 -16.71 2.26
N ASN A 112 -18.37 -16.03 2.59
CA ASN A 112 -18.36 -14.95 3.55
C ASN A 112 -18.33 -15.54 4.97
N THR A 113 -17.27 -15.25 5.73
CA THR A 113 -17.08 -15.71 7.11
C THR A 113 -17.57 -14.71 8.15
N GLY A 114 -17.86 -13.46 7.74
CA GLY A 114 -18.37 -12.44 8.63
C GLY A 114 -18.75 -11.14 7.92
N TYR A 115 -19.84 -10.52 8.38
CA TYR A 115 -20.30 -9.21 7.92
C TYR A 115 -20.54 -8.30 9.13
N TYR A 116 -19.92 -7.12 9.13
CA TYR A 116 -19.87 -6.22 10.28
C TYR A 116 -20.31 -4.82 9.89
N LYS A 117 -21.19 -4.23 10.71
CA LYS A 117 -21.67 -2.87 10.55
C LYS A 117 -21.08 -1.95 11.61
N ILE A 118 -20.64 -0.77 11.19
CA ILE A 118 -20.02 0.25 12.02
C ILE A 118 -20.94 1.48 12.03
N HIS A 119 -21.26 1.98 13.22
CA HIS A 119 -22.21 3.08 13.37
C HIS A 119 -21.58 4.43 13.70
N ALA A 120 -20.28 4.45 14.10
CA ALA A 120 -19.68 5.64 14.70
C ALA A 120 -19.08 6.63 13.68
N SER A 121 -18.42 6.13 12.62
CA SER A 121 -17.73 6.97 11.62
C SER A 121 -17.41 6.17 10.38
N THR A 122 -16.79 6.79 9.37
CA THR A 122 -16.43 6.09 8.13
C THR A 122 -15.09 5.38 8.26
N ILE A 123 -15.02 4.13 7.76
CA ILE A 123 -13.77 3.40 7.57
C ILE A 123 -12.94 4.14 6.51
N ARG A 124 -11.66 4.26 6.75
CA ARG A 124 -10.70 4.88 5.83
C ARG A 124 -9.77 3.87 5.22
N ASP A 125 -9.31 2.93 6.06
CA ASP A 125 -8.43 1.85 5.65
C ASP A 125 -8.65 0.65 6.57
N ILE A 126 -8.29 -0.56 6.10
CA ILE A 126 -8.53 -1.81 6.79
C ILE A 126 -7.39 -2.80 6.54
N ALA A 127 -7.05 -3.57 7.56
CA ALA A 127 -6.07 -4.66 7.50
C ALA A 127 -6.62 -5.91 8.20
N ILE A 128 -6.10 -7.08 7.85
CA ILE A 128 -6.53 -8.37 8.39
C ILE A 128 -5.30 -9.22 8.75
N SER A 129 -5.37 -9.90 9.90
CA SER A 129 -4.33 -10.86 10.33
C SER A 129 -4.48 -12.21 9.66
N ASN A 130 -3.47 -13.07 9.83
CA ASN A 130 -3.51 -14.45 9.36
C ASN A 130 -4.74 -15.21 9.88
N GLN A 131 -5.22 -16.16 9.08
CA GLN A 131 -6.39 -16.99 9.36
C GLN A 131 -7.68 -16.17 9.55
N GLY A 132 -7.70 -14.91 9.10
CA GLY A 132 -8.87 -14.05 9.28
C GLY A 132 -9.22 -13.77 10.75
N ARG A 133 -8.29 -13.98 11.71
CA ARG A 133 -8.58 -13.96 13.13
C ARG A 133 -8.91 -12.58 13.67
N SER A 134 -8.28 -11.55 13.14
CA SER A 134 -8.54 -10.17 13.60
C SER A 134 -8.47 -9.16 12.46
N VAL A 135 -9.20 -8.07 12.63
CA VAL A 135 -9.27 -6.94 11.70
C VAL A 135 -8.88 -5.66 12.43
N LEU A 136 -8.10 -4.84 11.75
CA LEU A 136 -7.75 -3.48 12.17
C LEU A 136 -8.35 -2.50 11.16
N TYR A 137 -9.07 -1.48 11.62
CA TYR A 137 -9.54 -0.42 10.72
C TYR A 137 -9.35 0.97 11.31
N GLY A 138 -8.94 1.89 10.45
CA GLY A 138 -8.83 3.30 10.75
C GLY A 138 -10.08 4.06 10.34
N ARG A 139 -10.51 5.03 11.15
CA ARG A 139 -11.74 5.82 10.96
C ARG A 139 -11.42 7.28 10.64
N ALA A 140 -12.42 7.95 10.04
CA ALA A 140 -12.31 9.36 9.70
C ALA A 140 -12.34 10.31 10.91
N ASP A 141 -12.79 9.84 12.07
CA ASP A 141 -12.80 10.58 13.34
C ASP A 141 -11.53 10.40 14.19
N GLY A 142 -10.48 9.77 13.64
CA GLY A 142 -9.20 9.61 14.32
C GLY A 142 -9.08 8.33 15.16
N VAL A 143 -10.12 7.53 15.26
CA VAL A 143 -10.07 6.29 16.04
C VAL A 143 -9.57 5.13 15.18
N VAL A 144 -8.66 4.33 15.72
CA VAL A 144 -8.27 3.03 15.15
C VAL A 144 -8.89 1.93 15.98
N VAL A 145 -9.55 0.98 15.33
CA VAL A 145 -10.24 -0.11 16.02
C VAL A 145 -9.59 -1.44 15.65
N TYR A 146 -9.15 -2.17 16.65
CA TYR A 146 -8.81 -3.58 16.56
C TYR A 146 -10.00 -4.42 16.99
N LEU A 147 -10.34 -5.43 16.22
CA LEU A 147 -11.41 -6.38 16.50
C LEU A 147 -10.89 -7.80 16.31
N ASP A 148 -10.89 -8.58 17.38
CA ASP A 148 -10.70 -10.03 17.33
C ASP A 148 -12.04 -10.68 16.95
N LEU A 149 -12.08 -11.33 15.80
CA LEU A 149 -13.31 -11.87 15.21
C LEU A 149 -13.74 -13.19 15.87
N GLU A 150 -12.84 -13.89 16.54
CA GLU A 150 -13.12 -15.14 17.23
C GLU A 150 -13.74 -14.88 18.62
N THR A 151 -13.14 -13.94 19.37
CA THR A 151 -13.56 -13.65 20.73
C THR A 151 -14.53 -12.48 20.87
N GLY A 152 -14.65 -11.65 19.82
CA GLY A 152 -15.39 -10.38 19.83
C GLY A 152 -14.69 -9.26 20.60
N ARG A 153 -13.45 -9.49 21.06
CA ARG A 153 -12.70 -8.49 21.82
C ARG A 153 -12.38 -7.29 20.92
N ARG A 154 -12.68 -6.10 21.43
CA ARG A 154 -12.50 -4.83 20.72
C ARG A 154 -11.62 -3.89 21.52
N ILE A 155 -10.65 -3.27 20.86
CA ILE A 155 -9.82 -2.16 21.37
C ILE A 155 -10.02 -0.95 20.49
N GLU A 156 -10.31 0.20 21.09
CA GLU A 156 -10.30 1.50 20.43
C GLU A 156 -9.03 2.26 20.81
N PHE A 157 -8.17 2.48 19.84
CA PHE A 157 -6.97 3.29 20.02
C PHE A 157 -7.30 4.75 19.71
N LEU A 158 -7.16 5.62 20.73
CA LEU A 158 -7.54 7.03 20.70
C LEU A 158 -6.33 7.98 20.60
N GLY A 159 -5.21 7.50 20.05
CA GLY A 159 -3.96 8.27 20.00
C GLY A 159 -3.95 9.39 18.96
N HIS A 160 -4.74 9.26 17.89
CA HIS A 160 -4.80 10.25 16.81
C HIS A 160 -5.80 11.37 17.09
N GLN A 161 -5.41 12.59 16.72
CA GLN A 161 -6.23 13.81 16.90
C GLN A 161 -7.02 14.18 15.63
N GLU A 162 -6.66 13.58 14.49
CA GLU A 162 -7.28 13.79 13.20
C GLU A 162 -7.51 12.48 12.45
N LYS A 163 -8.10 12.58 11.28
CA LYS A 163 -8.46 11.47 10.41
C LYS A 163 -7.29 10.49 10.23
N VAL A 164 -7.55 9.21 10.50
CA VAL A 164 -6.66 8.12 10.13
C VAL A 164 -6.69 7.91 8.62
N ASN A 165 -5.54 7.84 7.99
CA ASN A 165 -5.44 7.65 6.55
C ASN A 165 -5.16 6.19 6.17
N VAL A 166 -4.35 5.53 6.97
CA VAL A 166 -3.77 4.22 6.65
C VAL A 166 -3.51 3.43 7.92
N VAL A 167 -3.70 2.12 7.85
CA VAL A 167 -3.40 1.17 8.92
C VAL A 167 -2.72 -0.07 8.35
N ASP A 168 -1.91 -0.74 9.17
CA ASP A 168 -1.41 -2.07 8.87
C ASP A 168 -1.34 -2.90 10.15
N LEU A 169 -1.48 -4.22 10.01
CA LEU A 169 -1.58 -5.18 11.11
C LEU A 169 -0.55 -6.29 10.92
N SER A 170 0.19 -6.61 11.99
CA SER A 170 1.12 -7.73 11.93
C SER A 170 0.39 -9.06 11.64
N PRO A 171 1.05 -10.03 10.98
CA PRO A 171 0.42 -11.30 10.63
C PRO A 171 -0.22 -12.05 11.81
N ASN A 172 0.37 -11.95 12.99
CA ASN A 172 -0.14 -12.58 14.21
C ASN A 172 -1.24 -11.74 14.92
N GLY A 173 -1.56 -10.55 14.40
CA GLY A 173 -2.56 -9.65 14.97
C GLY A 173 -2.14 -8.92 16.26
N HIS A 174 -0.90 -9.07 16.74
CA HIS A 174 -0.46 -8.52 18.04
C HIS A 174 0.01 -7.08 18.00
N TYR A 175 0.42 -6.59 16.81
CA TYR A 175 0.95 -5.25 16.63
C TYR A 175 0.27 -4.56 15.48
N ALA A 176 0.00 -3.29 15.66
CA ALA A 176 -0.60 -2.43 14.65
C ALA A 176 0.25 -1.19 14.41
N ILE A 177 0.21 -0.69 13.18
CA ILE A 177 0.70 0.63 12.84
C ILE A 177 -0.41 1.43 12.21
N SER A 178 -0.51 2.71 12.56
CA SER A 178 -1.51 3.62 12.03
C SER A 178 -0.91 4.98 11.71
N GLY A 179 -1.36 5.60 10.62
CA GLY A 179 -0.91 6.92 10.18
C GLY A 179 -2.08 7.87 9.96
N SER A 180 -1.91 9.13 10.36
CA SER A 180 -2.98 10.12 10.39
C SER A 180 -2.60 11.46 9.77
N ASN A 181 -3.62 12.29 9.58
CA ASN A 181 -3.47 13.70 9.23
C ASN A 181 -2.84 14.54 10.34
N ASP A 182 -2.77 14.04 11.57
CA ASP A 182 -2.12 14.69 12.72
C ASP A 182 -0.58 14.64 12.67
N TYR A 183 -0.03 14.18 11.55
CA TYR A 183 1.42 14.09 11.26
C TYR A 183 2.15 13.03 12.07
N VAL A 184 1.43 12.08 12.65
CA VAL A 184 2.00 11.01 13.47
C VAL A 184 1.66 9.65 12.88
N ALA A 185 2.63 8.74 12.94
CA ALA A 185 2.37 7.32 12.88
C ALA A 185 2.63 6.70 14.26
N TYR A 186 1.71 5.84 14.72
CA TYR A 186 1.85 5.09 15.95
C TYR A 186 2.05 3.61 15.67
N PHE A 187 3.04 3.01 16.31
CA PHE A 187 3.19 1.56 16.43
C PHE A 187 2.80 1.15 17.85
N TRP A 188 1.84 0.22 17.98
CA TRP A 188 1.22 -0.10 19.26
C TRP A 188 0.82 -1.57 19.39
N ASP A 189 0.72 -2.06 20.63
CA ASP A 189 0.32 -3.43 20.97
C ASP A 189 -1.22 -3.54 20.99
N THR A 190 -1.80 -4.39 20.15
CA THR A 190 -3.25 -4.59 20.01
C THR A 190 -3.88 -5.31 21.21
N ARG A 191 -3.08 -5.94 22.06
CA ARG A 191 -3.56 -6.64 23.27
C ARG A 191 -3.82 -5.67 24.41
N THR A 192 -3.04 -4.59 24.49
CA THR A 192 -3.08 -3.62 25.59
C THR A 192 -3.53 -2.23 25.17
N GLY A 193 -3.41 -1.88 23.89
CA GLY A 193 -3.58 -0.53 23.36
C GLY A 193 -2.40 0.40 23.65
N GLN A 194 -1.28 -0.13 24.19
CA GLN A 194 -0.12 0.68 24.53
C GLN A 194 0.70 1.06 23.31
N VAL A 195 1.07 2.34 23.22
CA VAL A 195 2.01 2.85 22.21
C VAL A 195 3.42 2.33 22.52
N ILE A 196 4.03 1.69 21.55
CA ILE A 196 5.42 1.24 21.62
C ILE A 196 6.33 2.33 21.03
N HIS A 197 5.98 2.82 19.80
CA HIS A 197 6.73 3.89 19.15
C HIS A 197 5.79 4.94 18.55
N ARG A 198 6.28 6.18 18.55
CA ARG A 198 5.63 7.33 17.94
C ARG A 198 6.60 7.94 16.90
N PHE A 199 6.19 7.93 15.63
CA PHE A 199 6.97 8.46 14.52
C PHE A 199 6.36 9.78 14.04
N ASN A 200 7.09 10.89 14.24
CA ASN A 200 6.64 12.22 13.84
C ASN A 200 7.05 12.52 12.38
N HIS A 201 6.14 13.12 11.65
CA HIS A 201 6.32 13.57 10.28
C HIS A 201 6.08 15.07 10.14
N PRO A 202 6.72 15.74 9.15
CA PRO A 202 6.48 17.17 8.90
C PRO A 202 5.13 17.44 8.23
N THR A 203 4.48 16.43 7.66
CA THR A 203 3.16 16.52 7.03
C THR A 203 2.34 15.26 7.32
N ARG A 204 1.07 15.24 6.87
CA ARG A 204 0.15 14.11 7.09
C ARG A 204 0.78 12.78 6.63
N VAL A 205 0.65 11.75 7.44
CA VAL A 205 1.08 10.39 7.09
C VAL A 205 0.09 9.81 6.10
N THR A 206 0.61 9.33 4.97
CA THR A 206 -0.21 8.79 3.88
C THR A 206 -0.02 7.31 3.64
N GLN A 207 1.12 6.75 4.12
CA GLN A 207 1.40 5.33 3.96
C GLN A 207 2.15 4.80 5.17
N VAL A 208 1.76 3.60 5.62
CA VAL A 208 2.49 2.81 6.60
C VAL A 208 2.53 1.34 6.15
N ALA A 209 3.53 0.61 6.60
CA ALA A 209 3.60 -0.83 6.42
C ALA A 209 4.44 -1.46 7.54
N LEU A 210 4.11 -2.68 7.93
CA LEU A 210 4.89 -3.53 8.83
C LEU A 210 5.64 -4.60 8.04
N ASP A 211 6.89 -4.83 8.42
CA ASP A 211 7.61 -6.03 8.00
C ASP A 211 6.91 -7.26 8.62
N PRO A 212 6.54 -8.26 7.83
CA PRO A 212 5.84 -9.44 8.33
C PRO A 212 6.58 -10.22 9.42
N GLN A 213 7.90 -10.11 9.45
CA GLN A 213 8.75 -10.71 10.49
C GLN A 213 8.88 -9.84 11.75
N GLY A 214 8.26 -8.64 11.78
CA GLY A 214 8.27 -7.75 12.93
C GLY A 214 9.60 -7.03 13.20
N ARG A 215 10.49 -6.92 12.21
CA ARG A 215 11.78 -6.24 12.34
C ARG A 215 11.69 -4.75 12.09
N TYR A 216 10.89 -4.35 11.10
CA TYR A 216 10.85 -3.00 10.57
C TYR A 216 9.43 -2.47 10.38
N ALA A 217 9.31 -1.15 10.43
CA ALA A 217 8.15 -0.41 9.95
C ALA A 217 8.56 0.58 8.87
N PHE A 218 7.66 0.81 7.95
CA PHE A 218 7.76 1.89 6.97
C PHE A 218 6.69 2.93 7.26
N THR A 219 7.07 4.22 7.18
CA THR A 219 6.14 5.34 7.26
C THR A 219 6.48 6.39 6.22
N ALA A 220 5.47 6.93 5.53
CA ALA A 220 5.67 8.01 4.57
C ALA A 220 4.60 9.10 4.73
N ASP A 221 5.04 10.34 4.56
CA ASP A 221 4.16 11.49 4.53
C ASP A 221 3.82 11.95 3.09
N SER A 222 2.94 12.93 2.99
CA SER A 222 2.43 13.41 1.69
C SER A 222 3.44 14.24 0.88
N MET A 223 4.60 14.60 1.44
CA MET A 223 5.49 15.59 0.79
C MET A 223 6.97 15.31 0.87
N LYS A 224 7.51 14.81 1.99
CA LYS A 224 8.95 14.97 2.26
C LYS A 224 9.68 13.72 2.74
N GLN A 225 9.01 12.81 3.44
CA GLN A 225 9.70 11.73 4.15
C GLN A 225 9.06 10.38 3.85
N ALA A 226 9.94 9.41 3.60
CA ALA A 226 9.64 7.99 3.56
C ALA A 226 10.75 7.28 4.34
N ASN A 227 10.42 6.82 5.53
CA ASN A 227 11.36 6.37 6.55
C ASN A 227 11.15 4.88 6.84
N VAL A 228 12.24 4.19 7.10
CA VAL A 228 12.27 2.82 7.61
C VAL A 228 12.77 2.86 9.05
N TRP A 229 12.05 2.22 9.95
CA TRP A 229 12.30 2.20 11.37
C TRP A 229 12.57 0.79 11.87
N GLN A 230 13.51 0.63 12.78
CA GLN A 230 13.71 -0.61 13.54
C GLN A 230 12.64 -0.72 14.63
N LEU A 231 11.83 -1.77 14.63
CA LEU A 231 10.72 -1.90 15.59
C LEU A 231 11.16 -2.23 17.01
N THR A 232 12.32 -2.86 17.19
CA THR A 232 12.83 -3.18 18.54
C THR A 232 13.33 -1.96 19.32
N THR A 233 13.87 -0.94 18.62
CA THR A 233 14.47 0.25 19.25
C THR A 233 13.71 1.54 18.94
N GLY A 234 12.95 1.58 17.84
CA GLY A 234 12.34 2.80 17.33
C GLY A 234 13.29 3.70 16.51
N ASP A 235 14.53 3.25 16.29
CA ASP A 235 15.53 4.04 15.56
C ASP A 235 15.26 4.07 14.07
N LEU A 236 15.68 5.18 13.45
CA LEU A 236 15.65 5.34 12.00
C LEU A 236 16.74 4.48 11.36
N VAL A 237 16.36 3.51 10.53
CA VAL A 237 17.30 2.67 9.75
C VAL A 237 17.72 3.40 8.49
N SER A 238 16.76 3.86 7.69
CA SER A 238 17.03 4.55 6.43
C SER A 238 15.90 5.49 6.02
N LYS A 239 16.23 6.38 5.07
CA LYS A 239 15.28 7.22 4.36
C LYS A 239 15.34 6.89 2.88
N LEU A 240 14.20 6.69 2.24
CA LEU A 240 14.21 6.47 0.80
C LEU A 240 14.69 7.72 0.07
N ALA A 241 15.67 7.54 -0.83
CA ALA A 241 16.29 8.63 -1.60
C ALA A 241 15.45 8.93 -2.86
N TYR A 242 14.49 9.85 -2.79
CA TYR A 242 13.64 10.27 -3.91
C TYR A 242 13.46 11.80 -3.96
N ILE A 243 13.05 12.29 -5.14
CA ILE A 243 12.73 13.71 -5.31
C ILE A 243 11.31 13.95 -4.81
N ALA A 244 11.18 14.56 -3.63
CA ALA A 244 9.94 14.69 -2.87
C ALA A 244 8.77 15.36 -3.62
N ARG A 245 9.03 16.25 -4.59
CA ARG A 245 7.98 16.97 -5.34
C ARG A 245 7.15 16.10 -6.28
N GLN A 246 7.51 14.84 -6.48
CA GLN A 246 6.93 14.00 -7.54
C GLN A 246 6.35 12.67 -7.06
N LYS A 247 6.49 12.31 -5.77
CA LYS A 247 6.08 10.98 -5.29
C LYS A 247 5.28 11.03 -4.01
N ILE A 248 4.08 10.49 -4.07
CA ILE A 248 3.28 10.03 -2.93
C ILE A 248 3.26 8.51 -3.05
N PHE A 249 3.54 7.81 -1.97
CA PHE A 249 3.45 6.36 -1.96
C PHE A 249 2.01 5.94 -1.64
N THR A 250 1.46 5.02 -2.45
CA THR A 250 0.10 4.47 -2.29
C THR A 250 0.10 2.98 -1.98
N ALA A 251 1.23 2.32 -2.17
CA ALA A 251 1.43 0.92 -1.82
C ALA A 251 2.87 0.70 -1.39
N VAL A 252 3.06 -0.16 -0.39
CA VAL A 252 4.38 -0.55 0.11
C VAL A 252 4.36 -2.03 0.48
N ARG A 253 5.44 -2.72 0.16
CA ARG A 253 5.66 -4.12 0.55
C ARG A 253 7.11 -4.36 0.92
N PHE A 254 7.33 -5.05 2.02
CA PHE A 254 8.61 -5.63 2.37
C PHE A 254 8.78 -7.00 1.71
N ASN A 255 10.01 -7.37 1.38
CA ASN A 255 10.30 -8.77 1.07
C ASN A 255 10.50 -9.57 2.37
N ASP A 256 10.37 -10.90 2.31
CA ASP A 256 10.48 -11.78 3.49
C ASP A 256 11.83 -11.70 4.20
N GLN A 257 12.87 -11.44 3.45
CA GLN A 257 14.23 -11.32 4.00
C GLN A 257 14.45 -9.99 4.76
N GLY A 258 13.58 -8.97 4.59
CA GLY A 258 13.74 -7.64 5.17
C GLY A 258 14.94 -6.89 4.63
N THR A 259 15.27 -7.11 3.37
CA THR A 259 16.40 -6.45 2.67
C THR A 259 15.93 -5.45 1.63
N LEU A 260 14.68 -5.61 1.15
CA LEU A 260 14.11 -4.82 0.07
C LEU A 260 12.72 -4.29 0.43
N ILE A 261 12.40 -3.13 -0.16
CA ILE A 261 11.06 -2.53 -0.11
C ILE A 261 10.64 -2.21 -1.54
N ALA A 262 9.43 -2.65 -1.92
CA ALA A 262 8.76 -2.22 -3.15
C ALA A 262 7.73 -1.14 -2.82
N THR A 263 7.67 -0.09 -3.63
CA THR A 263 6.71 1.01 -3.46
C THR A 263 5.98 1.30 -4.76
N GLY A 264 4.68 1.53 -4.69
CA GLY A 264 3.84 2.00 -5.79
C GLY A 264 3.47 3.47 -5.62
N SER A 265 3.30 4.19 -6.72
CA SER A 265 2.93 5.60 -6.73
C SER A 265 1.94 5.94 -7.85
N PRO A 266 1.10 7.01 -7.70
CA PRO A 266 0.06 7.37 -8.65
C PRO A 266 0.58 7.72 -10.06
N ASN A 267 1.85 8.07 -10.19
CA ASN A 267 2.52 8.32 -11.46
C ASN A 267 2.84 7.03 -12.25
N ARG A 268 2.28 5.89 -11.82
CA ARG A 268 2.44 4.57 -12.45
C ARG A 268 3.86 4.02 -12.37
N LEU A 269 4.60 4.39 -11.35
CA LEU A 269 5.92 3.83 -11.09
C LEU A 269 5.85 2.84 -9.93
N VAL A 270 6.55 1.74 -10.10
CA VAL A 270 6.88 0.80 -9.04
C VAL A 270 8.38 0.87 -8.86
N ASP A 271 8.82 1.27 -7.66
CA ASP A 271 10.23 1.38 -7.33
C ASP A 271 10.64 0.28 -6.35
N LEU A 272 11.82 -0.28 -6.55
CA LEU A 272 12.47 -1.21 -5.63
C LEU A 272 13.63 -0.50 -4.92
N TRP A 273 13.70 -0.66 -3.60
CA TRP A 273 14.66 0.00 -2.73
C TRP A 273 15.44 -0.99 -1.89
N GLN A 274 16.71 -0.71 -1.69
CA GLN A 274 17.50 -1.36 -0.66
C GLN A 274 17.07 -0.81 0.71
N LEU A 275 16.71 -1.70 1.64
CA LEU A 275 16.11 -1.30 2.92
C LEU A 275 17.07 -0.52 3.81
N ASP A 276 18.29 -1.01 3.99
CA ASP A 276 19.30 -0.48 4.91
C ASP A 276 19.83 0.90 4.53
N SER A 277 19.93 1.17 3.23
CA SER A 277 20.47 2.43 2.69
C SER A 277 19.43 3.40 2.15
N GLY A 278 18.21 2.92 1.91
CA GLY A 278 17.16 3.69 1.23
C GLY A 278 17.48 4.00 -0.24
N LYS A 279 18.50 3.34 -0.82
CA LYS A 279 18.91 3.54 -2.21
C LYS A 279 17.93 2.86 -3.16
N LYS A 280 17.50 3.60 -4.19
CA LYS A 280 16.68 3.04 -5.27
C LYS A 280 17.54 2.10 -6.12
N LEU A 281 17.06 0.87 -6.31
CA LEU A 281 17.72 -0.16 -7.13
C LEU A 281 17.15 -0.19 -8.53
N GLN A 282 15.80 -0.15 -8.65
CA GLN A 282 15.12 -0.36 -9.92
C GLN A 282 13.80 0.41 -9.94
N THR A 283 13.33 0.74 -11.14
CA THR A 283 12.04 1.37 -11.37
C THR A 283 11.36 0.70 -12.58
N TRP A 284 10.10 0.29 -12.40
CA TRP A 284 9.23 -0.19 -13.48
C TRP A 284 8.15 0.83 -13.75
N GLN A 285 7.83 1.03 -15.02
CA GLN A 285 6.72 1.87 -15.42
C GLN A 285 5.52 0.98 -15.82
N VAL A 286 4.42 1.17 -15.11
CA VAL A 286 3.15 0.54 -15.45
C VAL A 286 2.56 1.24 -16.66
N LEU A 287 2.33 0.50 -17.75
CA LEU A 287 1.77 1.05 -18.98
C LEU A 287 0.33 1.56 -18.76
N PRO A 288 -0.05 2.67 -19.41
CA PRO A 288 -1.44 3.14 -19.37
C PRO A 288 -2.34 2.14 -20.10
N ARG A 289 -3.63 2.16 -19.75
CA ARG A 289 -4.65 1.45 -20.50
C ARG A 289 -4.68 1.99 -21.94
N GLU A 290 -4.72 1.09 -22.92
CA GLU A 290 -4.94 1.48 -24.32
C GLU A 290 -6.32 2.13 -24.49
N GLY A 291 -6.39 3.29 -25.14
CA GLY A 291 -7.64 4.04 -25.34
C GLY A 291 -8.01 5.06 -24.24
N SER A 292 -7.21 5.24 -23.20
CA SER A 292 -7.50 6.19 -22.10
C SER A 292 -6.88 7.59 -22.27
N ARG A 293 -6.59 8.04 -23.48
CA ARG A 293 -6.30 9.46 -23.69
C ARG A 293 -7.64 10.21 -23.78
N PRO A 294 -7.94 11.18 -22.90
CA PRO A 294 -9.01 12.14 -23.19
C PRO A 294 -8.65 12.84 -24.51
N LYS A 295 -9.61 12.90 -25.42
CA LYS A 295 -9.55 13.77 -26.60
C LYS A 295 -9.60 15.22 -26.17
#